data_ad6c3d32f3579a2a5edcb448d8f4d416
#
_entry.id   ad6c3d32f3579a2a5edcb448d8f4d416
#
_cell.length_a   1.000
_cell.length_b   1.000
_cell.length_c   1.000
_cell.angle_alpha   90.00
_cell.angle_beta   90.00
_cell.angle_gamma   90.00
#
_symmetry.space_group_name_H-M   'P 1'
#
loop_
_entity.id
_entity.type
_entity.pdbx_description
1 polymer ?
#
loop_
_entity_poly.entity_id
_entity_poly.type
_entity_poly.pdbx_seq_one_letter_code
_entity_poly.pdbx_strand_id
1 'polypeptide(L)'
;MLTVDFDRFDVRPGERVLDMGCGAGRHAFELYRRGADVVALDQNVKDLADVATMFEAMAAEGGLPVGAAARTVEGDALALPFDAEEFDKVIAAEILEHIRDDEQAMRELFRVLRPGGALAVTVPRWLSERINWALSDAYHEVEGGHVRIYKESELRGRLEDVGFVVDG
;
A
#
# COMPACT_ATOMS: atom_id res chain seq x y z
N MET A 1 -7.56 -11.58 -0.22
CA MET A 1 -8.71 -10.75 0.22
C MET A 1 -8.26 -9.29 0.20
N LEU A 2 -9.12 -8.35 -0.28
CA LEU A 2 -8.86 -6.91 -0.20
C LEU A 2 -9.07 -6.44 1.25
N THR A 3 -8.17 -5.61 1.77
CA THR A 3 -8.28 -5.02 3.11
C THR A 3 -8.65 -3.54 3.07
N VAL A 4 -8.49 -2.89 1.90
CA VAL A 4 -8.96 -1.54 1.64
C VAL A 4 -10.43 -1.56 1.24
N ASP A 5 -11.23 -0.68 1.82
CA ASP A 5 -12.61 -0.43 1.42
C ASP A 5 -12.64 0.49 0.19
N PHE A 6 -12.80 -0.10 -0.98
CA PHE A 6 -12.79 0.60 -2.26
C PHE A 6 -14.07 1.40 -2.54
N ASP A 7 -15.15 1.18 -1.81
CA ASP A 7 -16.35 2.02 -1.91
C ASP A 7 -16.10 3.38 -1.23
N ARG A 8 -15.32 3.38 -0.15
CA ARG A 8 -14.89 4.60 0.54
C ARG A 8 -13.69 5.25 -0.14
N PHE A 9 -12.72 4.47 -0.60
CA PHE A 9 -11.51 4.97 -1.25
C PHE A 9 -11.78 5.57 -2.63
N ASP A 10 -12.90 5.25 -3.26
CA ASP A 10 -13.52 5.87 -4.46
C ASP A 10 -12.51 6.20 -5.59
N VAL A 11 -11.83 5.18 -6.10
CA VAL A 11 -10.85 5.34 -7.19
C VAL A 11 -11.56 5.62 -8.52
N ARG A 12 -11.15 6.67 -9.21
CA ARG A 12 -11.68 7.09 -10.49
C ARG A 12 -10.75 6.71 -11.64
N PRO A 13 -11.30 6.42 -12.84
CA PRO A 13 -10.48 6.17 -14.02
C PRO A 13 -9.53 7.33 -14.31
N GLY A 14 -8.26 6.99 -14.57
CA GLY A 14 -7.19 7.94 -14.85
C GLY A 14 -6.52 8.57 -13.62
N GLU A 15 -7.01 8.35 -12.39
CA GLU A 15 -6.28 8.74 -11.19
C GLU A 15 -4.97 7.95 -11.08
N ARG A 16 -3.90 8.64 -10.72
CA ARG A 16 -2.59 8.03 -10.50
C ARG A 16 -2.48 7.53 -9.07
N VAL A 17 -2.35 6.22 -8.91
CA VAL A 17 -2.40 5.57 -7.61
C VAL A 17 -1.17 4.72 -7.35
N LEU A 18 -0.52 4.92 -6.20
CA LEU A 18 0.57 4.10 -5.70
C LEU A 18 0.02 3.00 -4.79
N ASP A 19 0.39 1.74 -5.05
CA ASP A 19 0.28 0.61 -4.11
C ASP A 19 1.66 0.32 -3.55
N MET A 20 1.97 0.86 -2.36
CA MET A 20 3.27 0.75 -1.70
C MET A 20 3.33 -0.54 -0.87
N GLY A 21 4.31 -1.41 -1.18
CA GLY A 21 4.39 -2.74 -0.62
C GLY A 21 3.31 -3.65 -1.22
N CYS A 22 3.22 -3.66 -2.54
CA CYS A 22 2.12 -4.32 -3.26
C CYS A 22 2.11 -5.85 -3.10
N GLY A 23 3.25 -6.48 -2.72
CA GLY A 23 3.40 -7.92 -2.62
C GLY A 23 2.89 -8.63 -3.87
N ALA A 24 1.97 -9.57 -3.73
CA ALA A 24 1.34 -10.30 -4.84
C ALA A 24 0.31 -9.48 -5.64
N GLY A 25 0.21 -8.16 -5.46
CA GLY A 25 -0.54 -7.24 -6.31
C GLY A 25 -2.06 -7.18 -6.11
N ARG A 26 -2.59 -7.74 -5.02
CA ARG A 26 -4.05 -7.84 -4.81
C ARG A 26 -4.81 -6.51 -4.91
N HIS A 27 -4.25 -5.42 -4.34
CA HIS A 27 -4.85 -4.09 -4.42
C HIS A 27 -4.53 -3.43 -5.77
N ALA A 28 -3.29 -3.59 -6.27
CA ALA A 28 -2.86 -3.09 -7.57
C ALA A 28 -3.76 -3.60 -8.72
N PHE A 29 -4.16 -4.88 -8.71
CA PHE A 29 -5.08 -5.43 -9.71
C PHE A 29 -6.48 -4.84 -9.60
N GLU A 30 -6.98 -4.60 -8.41
CA GLU A 30 -8.29 -3.96 -8.22
C GLU A 30 -8.26 -2.51 -8.68
N LEU A 31 -7.20 -1.76 -8.37
CA LEU A 31 -6.98 -0.40 -8.87
C LEU A 31 -7.00 -0.36 -10.40
N TYR A 32 -6.31 -1.32 -11.04
CA TYR A 32 -6.24 -1.41 -12.49
C TYR A 32 -7.60 -1.72 -13.12
N ARG A 33 -8.40 -2.62 -12.52
CA ARG A 33 -9.78 -2.89 -12.96
C ARG A 33 -10.68 -1.66 -12.86
N ARG A 34 -10.43 -0.78 -11.90
CA ARG A 34 -11.16 0.49 -11.71
C ARG A 34 -10.69 1.59 -12.66
N GLY A 35 -9.67 1.33 -13.46
CA GLY A 35 -9.19 2.27 -14.48
C GLY A 35 -8.13 3.25 -14.01
N ALA A 36 -7.50 3.04 -12.87
CA ALA A 36 -6.41 3.86 -12.40
C ALA A 36 -5.15 3.74 -13.28
N ASP A 37 -4.28 4.76 -13.23
CA ASP A 37 -2.86 4.68 -13.59
C ASP A 37 -2.09 4.16 -12.36
N VAL A 38 -1.86 2.84 -12.31
CA VAL A 38 -1.34 2.13 -11.16
C VAL A 38 0.18 2.06 -11.19
N VAL A 39 0.79 2.42 -10.07
CA VAL A 39 2.20 2.12 -9.78
C VAL A 39 2.24 1.13 -8.61
N ALA A 40 2.63 -0.11 -8.88
CA ALA A 40 2.82 -1.14 -7.86
C ALA A 40 4.30 -1.17 -7.45
N LEU A 41 4.59 -0.82 -6.20
CA LEU A 41 5.96 -0.76 -5.68
C LEU A 41 6.19 -1.83 -4.62
N ASP A 42 7.31 -2.53 -4.73
CA ASP A 42 7.79 -3.48 -3.71
C ASP A 42 9.32 -3.58 -3.76
N GLN A 43 9.94 -4.15 -2.74
CA GLN A 43 11.36 -4.53 -2.74
C GLN A 43 11.58 -5.92 -3.34
N ASN A 44 10.54 -6.76 -3.36
CA ASN A 44 10.61 -8.13 -3.85
C ASN A 44 10.46 -8.18 -5.37
N VAL A 45 11.58 -8.25 -6.07
CA VAL A 45 11.65 -8.30 -7.53
C VAL A 45 10.86 -9.48 -8.13
N LYS A 46 10.79 -10.62 -7.40
CA LYS A 46 10.06 -11.79 -7.87
C LYS A 46 8.56 -11.53 -7.87
N ASP A 47 8.02 -10.98 -6.78
CA ASP A 47 6.61 -10.63 -6.70
C ASP A 47 6.26 -9.57 -7.76
N LEU A 48 7.12 -8.58 -7.97
CA LEU A 48 6.94 -7.57 -9.02
C LEU A 48 6.89 -8.17 -10.44
N ALA A 49 7.70 -9.18 -10.73
CA ALA A 49 7.65 -9.87 -12.02
C ALA A 49 6.33 -10.61 -12.25
N ASP A 50 5.82 -11.26 -11.20
CA ASP A 50 4.51 -11.93 -11.24
C ASP A 50 3.37 -10.90 -11.40
N VAL A 51 3.45 -9.77 -10.70
CA VAL A 51 2.50 -8.65 -10.83
C VAL A 51 2.51 -8.05 -12.22
N ALA A 52 3.68 -7.82 -12.82
CA ALA A 52 3.82 -7.31 -14.18
C ALA A 52 3.18 -8.26 -15.21
N THR A 53 3.45 -9.56 -15.07
CA THR A 53 2.84 -10.60 -15.93
C THR A 53 1.33 -10.58 -15.84
N MET A 54 0.77 -10.40 -14.65
CA MET A 54 -0.67 -10.31 -14.45
C MET A 54 -1.25 -9.03 -15.07
N PHE A 55 -0.59 -7.89 -14.96
CA PHE A 55 -1.02 -6.66 -15.63
C PHE A 55 -1.08 -6.83 -17.15
N GLU A 56 -0.06 -7.49 -17.74
CA GLU A 56 -0.06 -7.80 -19.18
C GLU A 56 -1.23 -8.71 -19.58
N ALA A 57 -1.51 -9.74 -18.78
CA ALA A 57 -2.64 -10.64 -19.00
C ALA A 57 -3.98 -9.90 -18.94
N MET A 58 -4.17 -9.04 -17.93
CA MET A 58 -5.39 -8.23 -17.79
C MET A 58 -5.57 -7.25 -18.96
N ALA A 59 -4.47 -6.64 -19.44
CA ALA A 59 -4.52 -5.77 -20.63
C ALA A 59 -4.89 -6.54 -21.90
N ALA A 60 -4.37 -7.76 -22.06
CA ALA A 60 -4.65 -8.62 -23.21
C ALA A 60 -6.10 -9.15 -23.21
N GLU A 61 -6.69 -9.39 -22.05
CA GLU A 61 -8.10 -9.77 -21.90
C GLU A 61 -9.05 -8.66 -22.40
N GLY A 62 -8.62 -7.41 -22.27
CA GLY A 62 -9.43 -6.23 -22.62
C GLY A 62 -10.49 -5.88 -21.59
N GLY A 63 -11.31 -4.87 -21.92
CA GLY A 63 -12.42 -4.45 -21.04
C GLY A 63 -12.02 -3.50 -19.91
N LEU A 64 -10.73 -3.10 -19.82
CA LEU A 64 -10.29 -2.09 -18.85
C LEU A 64 -10.87 -0.71 -19.22
N PRO A 65 -11.22 0.13 -18.23
CA PRO A 65 -11.66 1.49 -18.46
C PRO A 65 -10.62 2.33 -19.23
N VAL A 66 -11.08 3.33 -19.95
CA VAL A 66 -10.20 4.31 -20.60
C VAL A 66 -9.39 5.06 -19.54
N GLY A 67 -8.08 5.14 -19.75
CA GLY A 67 -7.15 5.76 -18.80
C GLY A 67 -6.45 4.75 -17.88
N ALA A 68 -6.89 3.49 -17.88
CA ALA A 68 -6.20 2.43 -17.14
C ALA A 68 -4.77 2.23 -17.66
N ALA A 69 -3.81 2.32 -16.77
CA ALA A 69 -2.41 1.99 -17.00
C ALA A 69 -1.85 1.29 -15.75
N ALA A 70 -0.82 0.47 -15.93
CA ALA A 70 -0.18 -0.17 -14.78
C ALA A 70 1.30 -0.42 -15.04
N ARG A 71 2.11 -0.26 -14.00
CA ARG A 71 3.54 -0.61 -14.01
C ARG A 71 4.01 -1.05 -12.64
N THR A 72 5.08 -1.81 -12.62
CA THR A 72 5.79 -2.17 -11.39
C THR A 72 7.05 -1.33 -11.23
N VAL A 73 7.42 -1.06 -9.97
CA VAL A 73 8.64 -0.33 -9.61
C VAL A 73 9.28 -1.02 -8.41
N GLU A 74 10.56 -1.37 -8.54
CA GLU A 74 11.37 -1.77 -7.39
C GLU A 74 11.74 -0.52 -6.59
N GLY A 75 11.51 -0.54 -5.27
CA GLY A 75 11.83 0.61 -4.43
C GLY A 75 11.71 0.34 -2.95
N ASP A 76 12.32 1.25 -2.18
CA ASP A 76 12.29 1.26 -0.73
C ASP A 76 11.25 2.26 -0.23
N ALA A 77 10.38 1.81 0.68
CA ALA A 77 9.39 2.66 1.33
C ALA A 77 9.99 3.84 2.12
N LEU A 78 11.26 3.73 2.52
CA LEU A 78 12.00 4.78 3.24
C LEU A 78 12.55 5.88 2.31
N ALA A 79 12.59 5.62 0.99
CA ALA A 79 13.10 6.55 -0.02
C ALA A 79 12.39 6.26 -1.35
N LEU A 80 11.13 6.67 -1.45
CA LEU A 80 10.31 6.41 -2.62
C LEU A 80 10.87 7.11 -3.88
N PRO A 81 11.08 6.39 -5.01
CA PRO A 81 11.70 6.93 -6.22
C PRO A 81 10.71 7.76 -7.07
N PHE A 82 9.98 8.65 -6.42
CA PHE A 82 8.94 9.49 -7.03
C PHE A 82 9.10 10.94 -6.61
N ASP A 83 8.58 11.84 -7.42
CA ASP A 83 8.52 13.26 -7.10
C ASP A 83 7.50 13.54 -5.98
N ALA A 84 7.63 14.70 -5.33
CA ALA A 84 6.61 15.17 -4.39
C ALA A 84 5.29 15.42 -5.13
N GLU A 85 4.18 15.12 -4.45
CA GLU A 85 2.83 15.38 -4.98
C GLU A 85 2.52 14.66 -6.31
N GLU A 86 3.15 13.50 -6.56
CA GLU A 86 3.01 12.75 -7.81
C GLU A 86 1.69 11.97 -7.90
N PHE A 87 1.12 11.54 -6.76
CA PHE A 87 -0.03 10.64 -6.72
C PHE A 87 -1.31 11.30 -6.23
N ASP A 88 -2.44 10.96 -6.88
CA ASP A 88 -3.78 11.35 -6.42
C ASP A 88 -4.17 10.56 -5.17
N LYS A 89 -3.76 9.28 -5.11
CA LYS A 89 -4.06 8.37 -4.01
C LYS A 89 -2.90 7.41 -3.75
N VAL A 90 -2.80 6.94 -2.51
CA VAL A 90 -1.80 5.95 -2.10
C VAL A 90 -2.45 4.87 -1.25
N ILE A 91 -2.06 3.62 -1.46
CA ILE A 91 -2.38 2.49 -0.58
C ILE A 91 -1.08 2.02 0.09
N ALA A 92 -1.15 1.80 1.41
CA ALA A 92 -0.12 1.14 2.22
C ALA A 92 -0.82 0.07 3.06
N ALA A 93 -1.02 -1.11 2.46
CA ALA A 93 -1.83 -2.17 3.05
C ALA A 93 -0.99 -3.31 3.60
N GLU A 94 -1.05 -3.54 4.92
CA GLU A 94 -0.33 -4.61 5.61
C GLU A 94 1.19 -4.52 5.37
N ILE A 95 1.77 -3.32 5.44
CA ILE A 95 3.18 -3.07 5.18
C ILE A 95 3.89 -2.31 6.32
N LEU A 96 3.23 -1.32 6.96
CA LEU A 96 3.89 -0.47 7.95
C LEU A 96 4.37 -1.25 9.19
N GLU A 97 3.71 -2.33 9.55
CA GLU A 97 4.09 -3.24 10.64
C GLU A 97 5.41 -3.98 10.41
N HIS A 98 5.88 -4.04 9.16
CA HIS A 98 7.15 -4.66 8.78
C HIS A 98 8.30 -3.65 8.72
N ILE A 99 8.01 -2.34 8.73
CA ILE A 99 9.00 -1.28 8.57
C ILE A 99 9.46 -0.78 9.94
N ARG A 100 10.78 -0.86 10.21
CA ARG A 100 11.35 -0.38 11.48
C ARG A 100 11.22 1.12 11.66
N ASP A 101 11.56 1.88 10.62
CA ASP A 101 11.42 3.34 10.56
C ASP A 101 10.13 3.72 9.84
N ASP A 102 9.00 3.37 10.47
CA ASP A 102 7.67 3.64 9.92
C ASP A 102 7.36 5.14 9.82
N GLU A 103 7.96 5.96 10.68
CA GLU A 103 7.82 7.42 10.62
C GLU A 103 8.41 7.98 9.32
N GLN A 104 9.60 7.49 8.92
CA GLN A 104 10.18 7.87 7.64
C GLN A 104 9.33 7.40 6.46
N ALA A 105 8.81 6.17 6.51
CA ALA A 105 7.89 5.69 5.48
C ALA A 105 6.62 6.54 5.39
N MET A 106 6.03 6.92 6.53
CA MET A 106 4.86 7.82 6.55
C MET A 106 5.17 9.20 6.00
N ARG A 107 6.37 9.76 6.23
CA ARG A 107 6.82 11.02 5.62
C ARG A 107 6.93 10.90 4.10
N GLU A 108 7.46 9.78 3.59
CA GLU A 108 7.53 9.53 2.15
C GLU A 108 6.13 9.40 1.54
N LEU A 109 5.20 8.68 2.18
CA LEU A 109 3.80 8.61 1.76
C LEU A 109 3.16 9.99 1.68
N PHE A 110 3.41 10.84 2.71
CA PHE A 110 2.91 12.22 2.72
C PHE A 110 3.54 13.07 1.61
N ARG A 111 4.85 12.92 1.38
CA ARG A 111 5.58 13.69 0.36
C ARG A 111 5.07 13.41 -1.05
N VAL A 112 4.83 12.14 -1.38
CA VAL A 112 4.42 11.75 -2.74
C VAL A 112 2.93 11.95 -3.02
N LEU A 113 2.12 12.11 -2.00
CA LEU A 113 0.68 12.35 -2.11
C LEU A 113 0.40 13.82 -2.39
N ARG A 114 -0.48 14.12 -3.34
CA ARG A 114 -0.93 15.49 -3.63
C ARG A 114 -1.70 16.10 -2.47
N PRO A 115 -1.69 17.41 -2.33
CA PRO A 115 -2.63 18.12 -1.46
C PRO A 115 -4.08 17.74 -1.81
N GLY A 116 -4.85 17.31 -0.81
CA GLY A 116 -6.22 16.83 -0.99
C GLY A 116 -6.35 15.42 -1.56
N GLY A 117 -5.23 14.71 -1.78
CA GLY A 117 -5.22 13.29 -2.11
C GLY A 117 -5.60 12.41 -0.92
N ALA A 118 -5.82 11.12 -1.16
CA ALA A 118 -6.23 10.17 -0.14
C ALA A 118 -5.20 9.06 0.08
N LEU A 119 -4.91 8.75 1.35
CA LEU A 119 -4.12 7.61 1.77
C LEU A 119 -5.02 6.56 2.43
N ALA A 120 -4.94 5.31 1.97
CA ALA A 120 -5.51 4.17 2.67
C ALA A 120 -4.39 3.37 3.34
N VAL A 121 -4.48 3.22 4.66
CA VAL A 121 -3.58 2.37 5.45
C VAL A 121 -4.39 1.26 6.09
N THR A 122 -3.92 0.03 5.95
CA THR A 122 -4.45 -1.10 6.72
C THR A 122 -3.32 -1.82 7.45
N VAL A 123 -3.63 -2.28 8.65
CA VAL A 123 -2.74 -3.09 9.49
C VAL A 123 -3.54 -4.23 10.13
N PRO A 124 -2.93 -5.34 10.49
CA PRO A 124 -3.62 -6.44 11.16
C PRO A 124 -4.30 -5.98 12.45
N ARG A 125 -5.43 -6.61 12.80
CA ARG A 125 -6.15 -6.28 14.04
C ARG A 125 -5.30 -6.59 15.26
N TRP A 126 -5.05 -5.57 16.06
CA TRP A 126 -4.22 -5.62 17.28
C TRP A 126 -4.53 -6.82 18.21
N LEU A 127 -5.79 -7.18 18.39
CA LEU A 127 -6.16 -8.26 19.32
C LEU A 127 -5.79 -9.65 18.79
N SER A 128 -6.06 -9.93 17.50
CA SER A 128 -5.71 -11.20 16.86
C SER A 128 -4.19 -11.37 16.76
N GLU A 129 -3.48 -10.30 16.44
CA GLU A 129 -2.03 -10.29 16.36
C GLU A 129 -1.37 -10.57 17.72
N ARG A 130 -1.84 -9.93 18.81
CA ARG A 130 -1.33 -10.22 20.16
C ARG A 130 -1.53 -11.67 20.59
N ILE A 131 -2.64 -12.28 20.19
CA ILE A 131 -2.89 -13.70 20.50
C ILE A 131 -1.90 -14.58 19.73
N ASN A 132 -1.69 -14.33 18.44
CA ASN A 132 -0.74 -15.07 17.61
C ASN A 132 0.70 -14.87 18.11
N TRP A 133 1.08 -13.64 18.46
CA TRP A 133 2.39 -13.33 19.03
C TRP A 133 2.66 -14.04 20.35
N ALA A 134 1.66 -14.15 21.22
CA ALA A 134 1.80 -14.80 22.53
C ALA A 134 1.81 -16.35 22.43
N LEU A 135 1.34 -16.94 21.33
CA LEU A 135 1.16 -18.38 21.18
C LEU A 135 2.22 -19.07 20.30
N SER A 136 3.07 -18.31 19.62
CA SER A 136 4.00 -18.89 18.63
C SER A 136 5.39 -18.24 18.69
N ASP A 137 6.37 -18.99 19.18
CA ASP A 137 7.80 -18.58 19.12
C ASP A 137 8.27 -18.44 17.64
N ALA A 138 7.71 -19.22 16.73
CA ALA A 138 7.99 -19.13 15.30
C ALA A 138 7.58 -17.79 14.67
N TYR A 139 6.68 -17.03 15.29
CA TYR A 139 6.21 -15.72 14.82
C TYR A 139 7.27 -14.63 15.00
N HIS A 140 8.20 -14.83 15.93
CA HIS A 140 9.30 -13.88 16.25
C HIS A 140 10.55 -14.07 15.37
N GLU A 141 10.69 -15.23 14.73
CA GLU A 141 11.93 -15.62 14.05
C GLU A 141 11.85 -15.57 12.51
N VAL A 142 10.69 -15.20 11.93
CA VAL A 142 10.54 -15.14 10.47
C VAL A 142 11.18 -13.86 9.96
N GLU A 143 12.15 -14.01 9.07
CA GLU A 143 12.73 -12.89 8.30
C GLU A 143 11.62 -12.19 7.53
N GLY A 144 11.38 -10.87 7.78
CA GLY A 144 10.23 -10.13 7.26
C GLY A 144 8.96 -10.20 8.13
N GLY A 145 9.04 -10.75 9.35
CA GLY A 145 7.93 -10.76 10.32
C GLY A 145 7.55 -9.36 10.82
N HIS A 146 6.42 -9.28 11.54
CA HIS A 146 5.94 -8.02 12.11
C HIS A 146 6.92 -7.50 13.17
N VAL A 147 7.48 -6.33 12.97
CA VAL A 147 8.34 -5.66 13.96
C VAL A 147 7.52 -4.87 14.98
N ARG A 148 6.21 -4.70 14.73
CA ARG A 148 5.32 -3.85 15.53
C ARG A 148 3.86 -4.29 15.36
N ILE A 149 3.08 -4.08 16.43
CA ILE A 149 1.62 -4.24 16.42
C ILE A 149 1.01 -2.87 16.76
N TYR A 150 0.29 -2.29 15.82
CA TYR A 150 -0.37 -1.01 16.03
C TYR A 150 -1.66 -1.14 16.83
N LYS A 151 -1.86 -0.22 17.77
CA LYS A 151 -3.19 0.16 18.20
C LYS A 151 -3.72 1.24 17.26
N GLU A 152 -5.02 1.25 17.02
CA GLU A 152 -5.66 2.25 16.13
C GLU A 152 -5.29 3.68 16.53
N SER A 153 -5.38 4.02 17.83
CA SER A 153 -5.02 5.36 18.32
C SER A 153 -3.54 5.72 18.14
N GLU A 154 -2.65 4.73 18.16
CA GLU A 154 -1.22 4.93 17.93
C GLU A 154 -0.94 5.22 16.46
N LEU A 155 -1.50 4.40 15.55
CA LEU A 155 -1.32 4.59 14.11
C LEU A 155 -1.91 5.94 13.68
N ARG A 156 -3.12 6.27 14.17
CA ARG A 156 -3.76 7.56 13.93
C ARG A 156 -2.86 8.72 14.37
N GLY A 157 -2.36 8.72 15.60
CA GLY A 157 -1.50 9.78 16.11
C GLY A 157 -0.21 9.96 15.28
N ARG A 158 0.43 8.86 14.88
CA ARG A 158 1.64 8.91 14.04
C ARG A 158 1.36 9.51 12.65
N LEU A 159 0.24 9.16 12.03
CA LEU A 159 -0.18 9.74 10.74
C LEU A 159 -0.48 11.25 10.89
N GLU A 160 -1.17 11.64 11.97
CA GLU A 160 -1.47 13.05 12.27
C GLU A 160 -0.19 13.87 12.55
N ASP A 161 0.80 13.28 13.24
CA ASP A 161 2.11 13.91 13.51
C ASP A 161 2.89 14.22 12.22
N VAL A 162 2.71 13.40 11.17
CA VAL A 162 3.32 13.63 9.84
C VAL A 162 2.54 14.68 9.03
N GLY A 163 1.27 14.92 9.35
CA GLY A 163 0.44 15.95 8.69
C GLY A 163 -0.82 15.43 8.00
N PHE A 164 -1.12 14.14 8.10
CA PHE A 164 -2.38 13.60 7.58
C PHE A 164 -3.57 14.01 8.45
N VAL A 165 -4.74 14.16 7.81
CA VAL A 165 -6.02 14.25 8.50
C VAL A 165 -6.66 12.86 8.45
N VAL A 166 -6.86 12.24 9.61
CA VAL A 166 -7.36 10.86 9.70
C VAL A 166 -8.85 10.88 10.01
N ASP A 167 -9.66 10.34 9.12
CA ASP A 167 -11.12 10.38 9.18
C ASP A 167 -11.80 9.01 9.47
N GLY A 168 -11.03 8.02 9.92
CA GLY A 168 -11.62 6.77 10.42
C GLY A 168 -11.02 5.50 9.99
#